data_302ed1773db85263c4c64e75e3d79cc9
#
_entry.id   302ed1773db85263c4c64e75e3d79cc9
#
_cell.length_a   1.000
_cell.length_b   1.000
_cell.length_c   1.000
_cell.angle_alpha   90.00
_cell.angle_beta   90.00
_cell.angle_gamma   90.00
#
_symmetry.space_group_name_H-M   'P 1'
#
loop_
_entity.id
_entity.type
_entity.pdbx_description
1 polymer ?
#
loop_
_entity_poly.entity_id
_entity_poly.type
_entity_poly.pdbx_seq_one_letter_code
_entity_poly.pdbx_strand_id
1 'polypeptide(L)'
;MFKSSFAKHISAFVLIIFASFLILSGIISTMIRHYADDSRKEKLDMASKIVIDYINDEAIVNLDIAVRNGVLPKIIEAMVRTDPQYDIIVANAEGEIILSSITEGDEELDVGKHLGDLPEGLFEPAEDETYLVHNGDLGGFLPEKSMVFLREVVISGETAGYVAALASAVREDNLVSITRNALMHSAIWVMLAAFIAAYFITERIVHPLRVMTKATKEMAKGDFSARVTVYGSDEVAELGKAFNNMAESLDSLEKMRNSFLANVSHDLRTPMTTISGFIDGITSGAIPPEKHDYYLGVISAEVHRLSRLVSQLLDISKLESGERKFSFTEFDVAELARIILISFEQKIEEKRLDVEFISEEDEMLVTADKDAIHQVLYNLCHNAIKFSNEGGKFIISLSRIQGKKVKISVFDEGQSIANEDKKMVFDRFYKTDKSRGLDKSGVGLGLYICKTIIDAHEENIWVESEENKSCEFIFTLKEAQKNQKKK
;
A
#
# COMPACT_ATOMS: atom_id res chain seq x y z
N MET A 1 11.78 -7.66 -20.43
CA MET A 1 12.39 -8.01 -19.13
C MET A 1 11.90 -7.03 -18.07
N PHE A 2 11.42 -7.49 -16.95
CA PHE A 2 10.61 -6.72 -15.98
C PHE A 2 11.37 -5.50 -15.41
N LYS A 3 10.88 -4.29 -15.69
CA LYS A 3 11.42 -3.02 -15.15
C LYS A 3 11.06 -2.73 -13.69
N SER A 4 10.06 -3.44 -13.14
CA SER A 4 9.59 -3.25 -11.75
C SER A 4 10.23 -4.29 -10.82
N SER A 5 10.80 -3.84 -9.69
CA SER A 5 11.33 -4.72 -8.63
C SER A 5 10.28 -5.69 -8.12
N PHE A 6 9.04 -5.24 -7.98
CA PHE A 6 7.92 -6.05 -7.51
C PHE A 6 7.56 -7.19 -8.49
N ALA A 7 7.54 -6.91 -9.81
CA ALA A 7 7.34 -7.94 -10.82
C ALA A 7 8.45 -9.00 -10.81
N LYS A 8 9.70 -8.60 -10.47
CA LYS A 8 10.80 -9.55 -10.28
C LYS A 8 10.56 -10.46 -9.07
N HIS A 9 10.07 -9.92 -7.97
CA HIS A 9 9.77 -10.73 -6.76
C HIS A 9 8.61 -11.70 -6.98
N ILE A 10 7.54 -11.28 -7.64
CA ILE A 10 6.43 -12.18 -8.01
C ILE A 10 6.92 -13.29 -8.94
N SER A 11 7.69 -12.95 -9.98
CA SER A 11 8.24 -13.95 -10.90
C SER A 11 9.17 -14.92 -10.18
N ALA A 12 10.00 -14.43 -9.25
CA ALA A 12 10.85 -15.28 -8.42
C ALA A 12 10.03 -16.20 -7.50
N PHE A 13 8.96 -15.69 -6.90
CA PHE A 13 8.06 -16.47 -6.04
C PHE A 13 7.34 -17.59 -6.81
N VAL A 14 6.81 -17.29 -8.00
CA VAL A 14 6.21 -18.30 -8.89
C VAL A 14 7.23 -19.36 -9.30
N LEU A 15 8.46 -18.93 -9.60
CA LEU A 15 9.56 -19.84 -9.96
C LEU A 15 9.97 -20.74 -8.79
N ILE A 16 10.01 -20.21 -7.57
CA ILE A 16 10.29 -20.99 -6.35
C ILE A 16 9.20 -22.03 -6.11
N ILE A 17 7.92 -21.70 -6.25
CA ILE A 17 6.81 -22.65 -6.10
C ILE A 17 6.95 -23.77 -7.14
N PHE A 18 7.24 -23.44 -8.40
CA PHE A 18 7.42 -24.40 -9.47
C PHE A 18 8.64 -25.32 -9.21
N ALA A 19 9.77 -24.75 -8.82
CA ALA A 19 10.98 -25.52 -8.49
C ALA A 19 10.73 -26.45 -7.29
N SER A 20 10.08 -25.98 -6.24
CA SER A 20 9.71 -26.79 -5.06
C SER A 20 8.81 -27.95 -5.45
N PHE A 21 7.83 -27.71 -6.33
CA PHE A 21 6.96 -28.77 -6.83
C PHE A 21 7.74 -29.82 -7.64
N LEU A 22 8.65 -29.40 -8.51
CA LEU A 22 9.50 -30.32 -9.30
C LEU A 22 10.38 -31.19 -8.40
N ILE A 23 11.00 -30.60 -7.39
CA ILE A 23 11.82 -31.32 -6.40
C ILE A 23 10.98 -32.34 -5.66
N LEU A 24 9.82 -31.94 -5.14
CA LEU A 24 8.91 -32.84 -4.42
C LEU A 24 8.40 -33.96 -5.30
N SER A 25 8.03 -33.68 -6.55
CA SER A 25 7.61 -34.67 -7.54
C SER A 25 8.73 -35.67 -7.84
N GLY A 26 9.98 -35.19 -7.95
CA GLY A 26 11.16 -36.06 -8.12
C GLY A 26 11.37 -37.00 -6.93
N ILE A 27 11.29 -36.49 -5.71
CA ILE A 27 11.42 -37.29 -4.48
C ILE A 27 10.33 -38.36 -4.41
N ILE A 28 9.06 -37.97 -4.60
CA ILE A 28 7.93 -38.89 -4.57
C ILE A 28 8.09 -39.96 -5.65
N SER A 29 8.47 -39.59 -6.88
CA SER A 29 8.69 -40.56 -7.96
C SER A 29 9.78 -41.57 -7.64
N THR A 30 10.89 -41.10 -7.02
CA THR A 30 11.99 -41.97 -6.60
C THR A 30 11.55 -42.92 -5.47
N MET A 31 10.84 -42.41 -4.47
CA MET A 31 10.30 -43.22 -3.38
C MET A 31 9.35 -44.32 -3.88
N ILE A 32 8.47 -43.98 -4.81
CA ILE A 32 7.50 -44.95 -5.35
C ILE A 32 8.21 -46.02 -6.17
N ARG A 33 9.22 -45.67 -6.98
CA ARG A 33 10.03 -46.67 -7.69
C ARG A 33 10.73 -47.61 -6.72
N HIS A 34 11.35 -47.07 -5.68
CA HIS A 34 12.03 -47.91 -4.68
C HIS A 34 11.07 -48.83 -3.95
N TYR A 35 9.91 -48.32 -3.56
CA TYR A 35 8.84 -49.12 -2.96
C TYR A 35 8.32 -50.21 -3.91
N ALA A 36 8.13 -49.89 -5.19
CA ALA A 36 7.70 -50.86 -6.20
C ALA A 36 8.75 -51.99 -6.42
N ASP A 37 10.03 -51.59 -6.47
CA ASP A 37 11.14 -52.55 -6.62
C ASP A 37 11.27 -53.47 -5.38
N ASP A 38 11.16 -52.93 -4.17
CA ASP A 38 11.19 -53.69 -2.93
C ASP A 38 9.97 -54.64 -2.83
N SER A 39 8.78 -54.14 -3.16
CA SER A 39 7.57 -54.97 -3.19
C SER A 39 7.64 -56.10 -4.22
N ARG A 40 8.28 -55.87 -5.39
CA ARG A 40 8.52 -56.93 -6.38
C ARG A 40 9.46 -57.97 -5.83
N LYS A 41 10.58 -57.60 -5.21
CA LYS A 41 11.51 -58.54 -4.58
C LYS A 41 10.82 -59.43 -3.55
N GLU A 42 10.02 -58.83 -2.67
CA GLU A 42 9.28 -59.57 -1.63
C GLU A 42 8.29 -60.57 -2.25
N LYS A 43 7.55 -60.17 -3.30
CA LYS A 43 6.62 -61.08 -4.00
C LYS A 43 7.35 -62.24 -4.70
N LEU A 44 8.46 -61.97 -5.40
CA LEU A 44 9.26 -63.00 -6.08
C LEU A 44 9.92 -63.97 -5.08
N ASP A 45 10.39 -63.46 -3.95
CA ASP A 45 10.91 -64.28 -2.85
C ASP A 45 9.81 -65.23 -2.32
N MET A 46 8.61 -64.65 -2.06
CA MET A 46 7.48 -65.48 -1.59
C MET A 46 7.06 -66.54 -2.64
N ALA A 47 6.97 -66.17 -3.90
CA ALA A 47 6.59 -67.03 -4.98
C ALA A 47 7.58 -68.25 -5.12
N SER A 48 8.89 -67.95 -5.11
CA SER A 48 9.91 -68.98 -5.17
C SER A 48 9.88 -69.93 -3.95
N LYS A 49 9.68 -69.39 -2.74
CA LYS A 49 9.52 -70.16 -1.50
C LYS A 49 8.34 -71.15 -1.55
N ILE A 50 7.16 -70.65 -1.98
CA ILE A 50 5.96 -71.51 -2.08
C ILE A 50 6.22 -72.73 -2.97
N VAL A 51 6.90 -72.56 -4.11
CA VAL A 51 7.24 -73.64 -5.03
C VAL A 51 8.23 -74.58 -4.38
N ILE A 52 9.26 -74.08 -3.70
CA ILE A 52 10.28 -74.95 -3.04
C ILE A 52 9.67 -75.68 -1.86
N ASP A 53 8.88 -75.05 -1.01
CA ASP A 53 8.23 -75.65 0.13
C ASP A 53 7.33 -76.84 -0.34
N TYR A 54 6.57 -76.60 -1.43
CA TYR A 54 5.78 -77.65 -2.03
C TYR A 54 6.64 -78.88 -2.50
N ILE A 55 7.79 -78.62 -3.17
CA ILE A 55 8.71 -79.67 -3.62
C ILE A 55 9.26 -80.41 -2.43
N ASN A 56 9.60 -79.79 -1.34
CA ASN A 56 10.16 -80.42 -0.14
C ASN A 56 9.11 -81.17 0.68
N ASP A 57 7.86 -80.65 0.80
CA ASP A 57 6.79 -81.29 1.60
C ASP A 57 6.28 -82.58 0.99
N GLU A 58 6.22 -82.70 -0.33
CA GLU A 58 5.76 -83.94 -1.03
C GLU A 58 6.81 -85.09 -1.02
N ALA A 59 7.94 -84.89 -0.32
CA ALA A 59 9.04 -85.84 -0.28
C ALA A 59 9.46 -86.32 -1.70
N ILE A 60 9.56 -85.42 -2.60
CA ILE A 60 9.83 -85.65 -4.00
C ILE A 60 11.30 -86.10 -4.14
N VAL A 61 11.49 -87.29 -4.57
CA VAL A 61 12.84 -87.88 -4.80
C VAL A 61 13.45 -87.41 -6.12
N ASN A 62 12.64 -86.91 -7.03
CA ASN A 62 13.07 -86.45 -8.35
C ASN A 62 12.11 -85.31 -8.85
N LEU A 63 12.67 -84.19 -9.24
CA LEU A 63 11.94 -83.04 -9.68
C LEU A 63 11.12 -83.31 -10.97
N ASP A 64 11.63 -84.07 -11.88
CA ASP A 64 10.92 -84.52 -13.10
C ASP A 64 9.61 -85.25 -12.81
N ILE A 65 9.56 -86.02 -11.72
CA ILE A 65 8.33 -86.75 -11.30
C ILE A 65 7.31 -85.76 -10.76
N ALA A 66 7.73 -84.72 -10.04
CA ALA A 66 6.85 -83.66 -9.54
C ALA A 66 6.16 -82.86 -10.66
N VAL A 67 6.87 -82.56 -11.70
CA VAL A 67 6.33 -81.94 -12.89
C VAL A 67 5.36 -82.81 -13.63
N ARG A 68 5.73 -84.13 -13.82
CA ARG A 68 4.88 -85.12 -14.55
C ARG A 68 3.59 -85.45 -13.81
N ASN A 69 3.58 -85.40 -12.51
CA ASN A 69 2.38 -85.68 -11.70
C ASN A 69 1.29 -84.59 -11.86
N GLY A 70 1.61 -83.47 -12.48
CA GLY A 70 0.66 -82.46 -12.87
C GLY A 70 0.15 -81.57 -11.73
N VAL A 71 0.69 -81.69 -10.51
CA VAL A 71 0.29 -80.90 -9.37
C VAL A 71 1.11 -79.62 -9.33
N LEU A 72 2.45 -79.70 -9.49
CA LEU A 72 3.32 -78.48 -9.56
C LEU A 72 2.95 -77.53 -10.69
N PRO A 73 2.68 -78.03 -11.93
CA PRO A 73 2.17 -77.15 -12.99
C PRO A 73 0.89 -76.38 -12.62
N LYS A 74 -0.07 -77.08 -11.94
CA LYS A 74 -1.32 -76.42 -11.51
C LYS A 74 -1.13 -75.37 -10.43
N ILE A 75 -0.18 -75.54 -9.53
CA ILE A 75 0.15 -74.55 -8.51
C ILE A 75 0.76 -73.36 -9.16
N ILE A 76 1.73 -73.49 -10.06
CA ILE A 76 2.36 -72.43 -10.80
C ILE A 76 1.33 -71.69 -11.65
N GLU A 77 0.46 -72.38 -12.37
CA GLU A 77 -0.63 -71.76 -13.14
C GLU A 77 -1.58 -70.95 -12.24
N ALA A 78 -1.95 -71.48 -11.06
CA ALA A 78 -2.79 -70.79 -10.11
C ALA A 78 -2.11 -69.55 -9.54
N MET A 79 -0.81 -69.61 -9.25
CA MET A 79 -0.02 -68.44 -8.77
C MET A 79 0.06 -67.34 -9.84
N VAL A 80 0.45 -67.70 -11.05
CA VAL A 80 0.54 -66.74 -12.17
C VAL A 80 -0.82 -66.17 -12.55
N ARG A 81 -1.89 -66.96 -12.46
CA ARG A 81 -3.27 -66.46 -12.68
C ARG A 81 -3.74 -65.50 -11.62
N THR A 82 -3.25 -65.68 -10.36
CA THR A 82 -3.60 -64.74 -9.25
C THR A 82 -2.86 -63.40 -9.36
N ASP A 83 -1.59 -63.43 -9.75
CA ASP A 83 -0.80 -62.23 -10.00
C ASP A 83 -0.03 -62.37 -11.34
N PRO A 84 -0.61 -61.94 -12.46
CA PRO A 84 -0.01 -62.13 -13.80
C PRO A 84 1.21 -61.21 -14.05
N GLN A 85 1.73 -60.53 -13.03
CA GLN A 85 2.93 -59.70 -13.16
C GLN A 85 4.22 -60.49 -13.03
N TYR A 86 4.19 -61.73 -12.57
CA TYR A 86 5.36 -62.59 -12.46
C TYR A 86 5.15 -63.94 -13.17
N ASP A 87 6.27 -64.50 -13.58
CA ASP A 87 6.35 -65.83 -14.19
C ASP A 87 7.27 -66.71 -13.35
N ILE A 88 7.13 -68.04 -13.47
CA ILE A 88 7.93 -68.98 -12.75
C ILE A 88 8.52 -70.00 -13.74
N ILE A 89 9.80 -70.25 -13.58
CA ILE A 89 10.54 -71.26 -14.32
C ILE A 89 11.11 -72.26 -13.31
N VAL A 90 11.03 -73.58 -13.61
CA VAL A 90 11.66 -74.66 -12.87
C VAL A 90 12.64 -75.35 -13.80
N ALA A 91 13.89 -75.53 -13.34
CA ALA A 91 14.92 -76.28 -14.06
C ALA A 91 15.46 -77.41 -13.25
N ASN A 92 16.00 -78.47 -13.93
CA ASN A 92 16.68 -79.56 -13.31
C ASN A 92 18.09 -79.23 -12.82
N ALA A 93 18.82 -80.18 -12.24
CA ALA A 93 20.18 -79.92 -11.72
C ALA A 93 21.20 -79.55 -12.82
N GLU A 94 20.97 -79.98 -14.03
CA GLU A 94 21.79 -79.69 -15.20
C GLU A 94 21.46 -78.28 -15.77
N GLY A 95 20.38 -77.55 -15.22
CA GLY A 95 19.94 -76.27 -15.69
C GLY A 95 18.96 -76.29 -16.87
N GLU A 96 18.48 -77.51 -17.26
CA GLU A 96 17.49 -77.66 -18.31
C GLU A 96 16.10 -77.31 -17.77
N ILE A 97 15.33 -76.50 -18.50
CA ILE A 97 13.99 -76.03 -18.11
C ILE A 97 13.03 -77.20 -18.27
N ILE A 98 12.41 -77.62 -17.14
CA ILE A 98 11.43 -78.71 -17.09
C ILE A 98 9.99 -78.20 -16.96
N LEU A 99 9.81 -76.94 -16.56
CA LEU A 99 8.51 -76.24 -16.48
C LEU A 99 8.68 -74.73 -16.60
N SER A 100 7.84 -74.10 -17.39
CA SER A 100 7.80 -72.61 -17.54
C SER A 100 6.36 -72.17 -17.57
N SER A 101 6.07 -71.03 -16.94
CA SER A 101 4.79 -70.33 -17.06
C SER A 101 4.80 -69.24 -18.13
N ILE A 102 5.95 -68.91 -18.72
CA ILE A 102 6.09 -67.89 -19.75
C ILE A 102 5.48 -68.52 -21.05
N THR A 103 4.52 -67.77 -21.60
CA THR A 103 3.92 -68.09 -22.89
C THR A 103 4.36 -67.05 -23.92
N GLU A 104 4.98 -67.44 -25.01
CA GLU A 104 5.28 -66.61 -26.15
C GLU A 104 4.22 -66.87 -27.23
N GLY A 105 3.14 -66.04 -27.26
CA GLY A 105 1.96 -66.37 -28.07
C GLY A 105 1.12 -67.50 -27.53
N ASP A 106 0.71 -68.43 -28.37
CA ASP A 106 -0.04 -69.63 -27.98
C ASP A 106 0.86 -70.84 -27.63
N GLU A 107 2.18 -70.72 -27.66
CA GLU A 107 3.14 -71.74 -27.35
C GLU A 107 3.84 -71.53 -26.01
N GLU A 108 3.87 -72.50 -25.14
CA GLU A 108 4.72 -72.48 -23.92
C GLU A 108 6.18 -72.32 -24.33
N LEU A 109 6.93 -71.45 -23.65
CA LEU A 109 8.36 -71.28 -23.87
C LEU A 109 9.04 -72.62 -23.81
N ASP A 110 9.81 -72.95 -24.85
CA ASP A 110 10.40 -74.25 -25.09
C ASP A 110 10.90 -74.99 -23.81
N VAL A 111 10.12 -75.95 -23.37
CA VAL A 111 10.55 -76.89 -22.38
C VAL A 111 11.71 -77.68 -22.98
N GLY A 112 12.94 -77.42 -22.46
CA GLY A 112 14.15 -78.03 -22.99
C GLY A 112 15.26 -77.06 -23.40
N LYS A 113 15.05 -75.76 -23.32
CA LYS A 113 16.18 -74.83 -23.37
C LYS A 113 16.98 -74.88 -22.09
N HIS A 114 18.30 -74.97 -22.24
CA HIS A 114 19.23 -75.13 -21.13
C HIS A 114 19.47 -73.78 -20.45
N LEU A 115 19.28 -73.68 -19.10
CA LEU A 115 19.73 -72.56 -18.30
C LEU A 115 21.26 -72.44 -18.29
N GLY A 116 22.00 -73.50 -18.74
CA GLY A 116 23.44 -73.50 -18.81
C GLY A 116 24.10 -72.65 -19.87
N ASP A 117 23.33 -72.02 -20.79
CA ASP A 117 23.82 -71.04 -21.71
C ASP A 117 23.83 -69.57 -21.12
N LEU A 118 23.52 -69.47 -19.80
CA LEU A 118 23.55 -68.19 -19.07
C LEU A 118 24.99 -67.80 -18.72
N PRO A 119 25.29 -66.54 -18.59
CA PRO A 119 26.64 -66.10 -18.26
C PRO A 119 27.21 -66.72 -17.01
N GLU A 120 28.49 -67.10 -17.04
CA GLU A 120 29.23 -67.66 -15.90
C GLU A 120 29.11 -66.75 -14.68
N GLY A 121 28.86 -67.27 -13.47
CA GLY A 121 28.69 -66.53 -12.23
C GLY A 121 27.27 -66.08 -11.92
N LEU A 122 26.28 -66.34 -12.79
CA LEU A 122 24.87 -66.00 -12.55
C LEU A 122 24.23 -66.80 -11.44
N PHE A 123 24.82 -67.95 -11.11
CA PHE A 123 24.35 -68.93 -10.11
C PHE A 123 25.17 -68.98 -8.80
N GLU A 124 26.14 -67.99 -8.65
CA GLU A 124 26.88 -67.86 -7.40
C GLU A 124 26.12 -66.97 -6.45
N PRO A 125 25.39 -67.46 -5.44
CA PRO A 125 24.77 -66.63 -4.42
C PRO A 125 25.88 -65.86 -3.65
N ALA A 126 25.59 -64.61 -3.23
CA ALA A 126 26.47 -63.92 -2.31
C ALA A 126 26.63 -64.73 -1.00
N GLU A 127 27.82 -64.73 -0.37
CA GLU A 127 28.05 -65.35 0.92
C GLU A 127 26.96 -64.98 1.91
N ASP A 128 26.17 -65.92 2.41
CA ASP A 128 24.99 -65.81 3.28
C ASP A 128 23.59 -65.70 2.61
N GLU A 129 23.45 -65.64 1.29
CA GLU A 129 22.15 -65.59 0.65
C GLU A 129 21.79 -66.95 -0.05
N THR A 130 20.58 -67.49 0.20
CA THR A 130 20.04 -68.65 -0.43
C THR A 130 19.39 -68.42 -1.79
N TYR A 131 19.56 -67.18 -2.31
CA TYR A 131 18.96 -66.76 -3.57
C TYR A 131 19.84 -65.75 -4.29
N LEU A 132 19.64 -65.62 -5.59
CA LEU A 132 20.28 -64.63 -6.45
C LEU A 132 19.22 -63.69 -7.04
N VAL A 133 19.49 -62.40 -7.06
CA VAL A 133 18.63 -61.43 -7.75
C VAL A 133 19.39 -60.81 -8.93
N HIS A 134 18.88 -61.04 -10.12
CA HIS A 134 19.43 -60.47 -11.34
C HIS A 134 18.41 -59.57 -12.05
N ASN A 135 18.87 -58.44 -12.59
CA ASN A 135 18.05 -57.53 -13.39
C ASN A 135 18.56 -57.51 -14.82
N GLY A 136 17.86 -58.16 -15.74
CA GLY A 136 18.27 -58.24 -17.15
C GLY A 136 17.40 -59.18 -17.97
N ASP A 137 17.88 -59.46 -19.18
CA ASP A 137 17.24 -60.43 -20.10
C ASP A 137 17.90 -61.81 -20.10
N LEU A 138 18.75 -62.05 -19.08
CA LEU A 138 19.51 -63.30 -18.95
C LEU A 138 20.31 -63.66 -20.22
N GLY A 139 20.96 -62.66 -20.85
CA GLY A 139 21.77 -62.87 -22.06
C GLY A 139 20.92 -63.07 -23.32
N GLY A 140 19.69 -62.59 -23.34
CA GLY A 140 18.75 -62.73 -24.45
C GLY A 140 17.85 -63.98 -24.36
N PHE A 141 17.91 -64.69 -23.21
CA PHE A 141 17.04 -65.77 -22.97
C PHE A 141 15.58 -65.38 -22.69
N LEU A 142 15.38 -64.26 -21.99
CA LEU A 142 14.05 -63.74 -21.73
C LEU A 142 13.64 -62.77 -22.84
N PRO A 143 12.35 -62.75 -23.24
CA PRO A 143 11.86 -61.83 -24.28
C PRO A 143 11.94 -60.37 -23.83
N GLU A 144 11.94 -60.10 -22.54
CA GLU A 144 12.00 -58.79 -21.97
C GLU A 144 12.94 -58.74 -20.77
N LYS A 145 13.53 -57.52 -20.50
CA LYS A 145 14.29 -57.32 -19.28
C LYS A 145 13.40 -57.55 -18.06
N SER A 146 13.81 -58.48 -17.18
CA SER A 146 13.06 -58.90 -16.00
C SER A 146 13.93 -58.85 -14.75
N MET A 147 13.28 -58.67 -13.60
CA MET A 147 13.88 -58.96 -12.32
C MET A 147 13.73 -60.43 -12.10
N VAL A 148 14.82 -61.18 -12.00
CA VAL A 148 14.85 -62.63 -11.80
C VAL A 148 15.27 -62.91 -10.38
N PHE A 149 14.48 -63.72 -9.69
CA PHE A 149 14.75 -64.22 -8.33
C PHE A 149 14.97 -65.72 -8.39
N LEU A 150 16.21 -66.17 -8.29
CA LEU A 150 16.63 -67.54 -8.48
C LEU A 150 16.92 -68.16 -7.13
N ARG A 151 16.36 -69.43 -6.90
CA ARG A 151 16.68 -70.24 -5.74
C ARG A 151 17.07 -71.62 -6.16
N GLU A 152 18.01 -72.24 -5.43
CA GLU A 152 18.39 -73.62 -5.54
C GLU A 152 17.39 -74.50 -4.80
N VAL A 153 17.05 -75.59 -5.41
CA VAL A 153 16.24 -76.67 -4.81
C VAL A 153 17.19 -77.81 -4.37
N VAL A 154 17.29 -78.00 -3.07
CA VAL A 154 18.13 -79.01 -2.48
C VAL A 154 17.27 -80.15 -1.96
N ILE A 155 17.49 -81.41 -2.48
CA ILE A 155 16.81 -82.61 -2.05
C ILE A 155 17.87 -83.61 -1.50
N SER A 156 17.68 -84.01 -0.27
CA SER A 156 18.61 -84.95 0.39
C SER A 156 20.09 -84.52 0.48
N GLY A 157 20.32 -83.19 0.42
CA GLY A 157 21.66 -82.58 0.51
C GLY A 157 22.39 -82.41 -0.84
N GLU A 158 21.74 -82.73 -1.94
CA GLU A 158 22.25 -82.51 -3.29
C GLU A 158 21.33 -81.52 -4.05
N THR A 159 21.91 -80.72 -4.93
CA THR A 159 21.18 -79.78 -5.80
C THR A 159 20.33 -80.60 -6.77
N ALA A 160 19.02 -80.51 -6.60
CA ALA A 160 18.05 -81.22 -7.48
C ALA A 160 17.57 -80.34 -8.65
N GLY A 161 17.78 -79.02 -8.58
CA GLY A 161 17.39 -78.07 -9.59
C GLY A 161 17.28 -76.61 -9.11
N TYR A 162 16.61 -75.79 -9.88
CA TYR A 162 16.48 -74.35 -9.63
C TYR A 162 15.04 -73.91 -9.87
N VAL A 163 14.57 -72.96 -9.06
CA VAL A 163 13.32 -72.20 -9.26
C VAL A 163 13.63 -70.76 -9.48
N ALA A 164 13.22 -70.26 -10.63
CA ALA A 164 13.34 -68.82 -10.96
C ALA A 164 11.93 -68.19 -10.99
N ALA A 165 11.72 -67.16 -10.13
CA ALA A 165 10.56 -66.28 -10.21
C ALA A 165 10.98 -65.03 -10.90
N LEU A 166 10.19 -64.59 -11.88
CA LEU A 166 10.53 -63.46 -12.76
C LEU A 166 9.43 -62.41 -12.75
N ALA A 167 9.81 -61.14 -12.78
CA ALA A 167 8.89 -60.00 -12.99
C ALA A 167 9.41 -59.11 -14.12
N SER A 168 8.61 -58.94 -15.18
CA SER A 168 8.99 -58.06 -16.30
C SER A 168 9.22 -56.63 -15.85
N ALA A 169 10.37 -56.04 -16.21
CA ALA A 169 10.68 -54.66 -15.94
C ALA A 169 9.88 -53.69 -16.83
N VAL A 170 9.31 -54.20 -17.92
CA VAL A 170 8.54 -53.39 -18.90
C VAL A 170 7.08 -53.22 -18.51
N ARG A 171 6.53 -54.21 -17.76
CA ARG A 171 5.17 -54.05 -17.22
C ARG A 171 5.20 -53.03 -16.08
N GLU A 172 5.04 -51.74 -16.45
CA GLU A 172 4.89 -50.64 -15.46
C GLU A 172 3.81 -51.02 -14.44
N ASP A 173 4.17 -51.04 -13.17
CA ASP A 173 3.17 -51.23 -12.12
C ASP A 173 2.09 -50.16 -12.31
N ASN A 174 0.83 -50.58 -12.35
CA ASN A 174 -0.32 -49.66 -12.46
C ASN A 174 -0.25 -48.52 -11.46
N LEU A 175 0.31 -48.76 -10.26
CA LEU A 175 0.50 -47.77 -9.22
C LEU A 175 1.50 -46.66 -9.63
N VAL A 176 2.62 -47.01 -10.27
CA VAL A 176 3.63 -46.06 -10.72
C VAL A 176 3.07 -45.18 -11.81
N SER A 177 2.35 -45.75 -12.78
CA SER A 177 1.74 -45.01 -13.89
C SER A 177 0.61 -44.09 -13.42
N ILE A 178 -0.27 -44.56 -12.52
CA ILE A 178 -1.35 -43.76 -11.92
C ILE A 178 -0.77 -42.61 -11.14
N THR A 179 0.27 -42.85 -10.32
CA THR A 179 0.89 -41.79 -9.51
C THR A 179 1.63 -40.77 -10.36
N ARG A 180 2.36 -41.19 -11.39
CA ARG A 180 3.00 -40.29 -12.36
C ARG A 180 1.95 -39.39 -13.03
N ASN A 181 0.83 -39.95 -13.49
CA ASN A 181 -0.24 -39.20 -14.11
C ASN A 181 -0.90 -38.25 -13.11
N ALA A 182 -1.15 -38.68 -11.87
CA ALA A 182 -1.67 -37.82 -10.82
C ALA A 182 -0.74 -36.60 -10.50
N LEU A 183 0.58 -36.86 -10.43
CA LEU A 183 1.58 -35.82 -10.24
C LEU A 183 1.60 -34.83 -11.42
N MET A 184 1.51 -35.29 -12.66
CA MET A 184 1.46 -34.43 -13.84
C MET A 184 0.20 -33.58 -13.85
N HIS A 185 -0.96 -34.11 -13.53
CA HIS A 185 -2.21 -33.34 -13.45
C HIS A 185 -2.14 -32.30 -12.31
N SER A 186 -1.63 -32.69 -11.13
CA SER A 186 -1.49 -31.75 -10.00
C SER A 186 -0.53 -30.60 -10.32
N ALA A 187 0.55 -30.84 -11.09
CA ALA A 187 1.46 -29.79 -11.56
C ALA A 187 0.74 -28.72 -12.39
N ILE A 188 -0.15 -29.15 -13.29
CA ILE A 188 -0.93 -28.24 -14.13
C ILE A 188 -1.84 -27.35 -13.28
N TRP A 189 -2.54 -27.94 -12.29
CA TRP A 189 -3.41 -27.19 -11.40
C TRP A 189 -2.65 -26.18 -10.52
N VAL A 190 -1.49 -26.59 -9.98
CA VAL A 190 -0.62 -25.67 -9.20
C VAL A 190 -0.11 -24.52 -10.06
N MET A 191 0.31 -24.80 -11.30
CA MET A 191 0.75 -23.76 -12.23
C MET A 191 -0.38 -22.78 -12.58
N LEU A 192 -1.57 -23.31 -12.84
CA LEU A 192 -2.75 -22.47 -13.13
C LEU A 192 -3.09 -21.56 -11.93
N ALA A 193 -3.12 -22.12 -10.72
CA ALA A 193 -3.38 -21.36 -9.50
C ALA A 193 -2.32 -20.26 -9.27
N ALA A 194 -1.03 -20.58 -9.46
CA ALA A 194 0.05 -19.61 -9.34
C ALA A 194 -0.06 -18.47 -10.38
N PHE A 195 -0.45 -18.80 -11.61
CA PHE A 195 -0.68 -17.80 -12.66
C PHE A 195 -1.85 -16.87 -12.33
N ILE A 196 -2.97 -17.43 -11.85
CA ILE A 196 -4.14 -16.66 -11.42
C ILE A 196 -3.77 -15.74 -10.25
N ALA A 197 -3.07 -16.25 -9.24
CA ALA A 197 -2.62 -15.44 -8.10
C ALA A 197 -1.69 -14.30 -8.55
N ALA A 198 -0.73 -14.57 -9.42
CA ALA A 198 0.17 -13.55 -9.97
C ALA A 198 -0.59 -12.46 -10.75
N TYR A 199 -1.62 -12.84 -11.50
CA TYR A 199 -2.49 -11.90 -12.22
C TYR A 199 -3.22 -10.97 -11.23
N PHE A 200 -3.88 -11.53 -10.21
CA PHE A 200 -4.60 -10.72 -9.21
C PHE A 200 -3.68 -9.80 -8.42
N ILE A 201 -2.51 -10.27 -8.00
CA ILE A 201 -1.53 -9.44 -7.29
C ILE A 201 -1.03 -8.30 -8.19
N THR A 202 -0.78 -8.59 -9.47
CA THR A 202 -0.33 -7.57 -10.44
C THR A 202 -1.38 -6.49 -10.62
N GLU A 203 -2.64 -6.85 -10.80
CA GLU A 203 -3.73 -5.92 -11.06
C GLU A 203 -4.12 -5.11 -9.81
N ARG A 204 -4.20 -5.78 -8.65
CA ARG A 204 -4.66 -5.14 -7.41
C ARG A 204 -3.60 -4.36 -6.65
N ILE A 205 -2.33 -4.75 -6.75
CA ILE A 205 -1.25 -4.15 -5.97
C ILE A 205 -0.25 -3.42 -6.86
N VAL A 206 0.30 -4.10 -7.88
CA VAL A 206 1.41 -3.54 -8.66
C VAL A 206 0.98 -2.39 -9.55
N HIS A 207 -0.17 -2.53 -10.21
CA HIS A 207 -0.67 -1.51 -11.13
C HIS A 207 -1.00 -0.19 -10.41
N PRO A 208 -1.79 -0.16 -9.30
CA PRO A 208 -2.06 1.07 -8.55
C PRO A 208 -0.79 1.74 -8.02
N LEU A 209 0.15 0.98 -7.45
CA LEU A 209 1.42 1.53 -6.97
C LEU A 209 2.25 2.18 -8.09
N ARG A 210 2.22 1.63 -9.30
CA ARG A 210 2.89 2.22 -10.46
C ARG A 210 2.23 3.53 -10.89
N VAL A 211 0.88 3.58 -10.88
CA VAL A 211 0.12 4.80 -11.17
C VAL A 211 0.45 5.90 -10.16
N MET A 212 0.44 5.58 -8.85
CA MET A 212 0.83 6.52 -7.79
C MET A 212 2.27 7.02 -7.96
N THR A 213 3.21 6.12 -8.27
CA THR A 213 4.60 6.49 -8.53
C THR A 213 4.73 7.47 -9.71
N LYS A 214 3.94 7.27 -10.77
CA LYS A 214 3.91 8.19 -11.91
C LYS A 214 3.32 9.55 -11.49
N ALA A 215 2.19 9.54 -10.78
CA ALA A 215 1.55 10.77 -10.31
C ALA A 215 2.48 11.56 -9.36
N THR A 216 3.19 10.89 -8.44
CA THR A 216 4.18 11.53 -7.58
C THR A 216 5.31 12.21 -8.37
N LYS A 217 5.75 11.60 -9.49
CA LYS A 217 6.77 12.22 -10.35
C LYS A 217 6.25 13.45 -11.10
N GLU A 218 4.99 13.49 -11.48
CA GLU A 218 4.39 14.70 -12.08
C GLU A 218 4.22 15.79 -11.02
N MET A 219 3.80 15.43 -9.79
CA MET A 219 3.76 16.39 -8.67
C MET A 219 5.14 16.98 -8.36
N ALA A 220 6.20 16.19 -8.42
CA ALA A 220 7.58 16.67 -8.23
C ALA A 220 8.02 17.69 -9.31
N LYS A 221 7.34 17.74 -10.45
CA LYS A 221 7.56 18.76 -11.50
C LYS A 221 6.65 19.99 -11.34
N GLY A 222 5.78 20.00 -10.31
CA GLY A 222 4.86 21.10 -10.05
C GLY A 222 3.43 20.89 -10.58
N ASP A 223 3.10 19.72 -11.13
CA ASP A 223 1.73 19.39 -11.51
C ASP A 223 1.00 18.75 -10.33
N PHE A 224 0.37 19.60 -9.52
CA PHE A 224 -0.43 19.16 -8.36
C PHE A 224 -1.87 18.78 -8.72
N SER A 225 -2.26 18.86 -9.99
CA SER A 225 -3.58 18.43 -10.46
C SER A 225 -3.70 16.92 -10.61
N ALA A 226 -2.57 16.21 -10.61
CA ALA A 226 -2.53 14.75 -10.77
C ALA A 226 -3.31 14.06 -9.65
N ARG A 227 -4.23 13.16 -10.03
CA ARG A 227 -5.03 12.34 -9.11
C ARG A 227 -4.94 10.89 -9.51
N VAL A 228 -5.05 10.01 -8.52
CA VAL A 228 -5.11 8.56 -8.73
C VAL A 228 -6.52 8.05 -8.48
N THR A 229 -6.96 7.13 -9.33
CA THR A 229 -8.25 6.48 -9.14
C THR A 229 -8.13 5.42 -8.04
N VAL A 230 -8.98 5.50 -7.03
CA VAL A 230 -8.97 4.59 -5.88
C VAL A 230 -10.05 3.54 -6.05
N TYR A 231 -9.66 2.27 -6.00
CA TYR A 231 -10.57 1.13 -6.06
C TYR A 231 -10.41 0.27 -4.81
N GLY A 232 -11.52 -0.16 -4.22
CA GLY A 232 -11.52 -1.06 -3.07
C GLY A 232 -11.46 -0.34 -1.73
N SER A 233 -11.15 -1.11 -0.67
CA SER A 233 -11.10 -0.66 0.73
C SER A 233 -9.90 -1.25 1.49
N ASP A 234 -8.87 -1.71 0.76
CA ASP A 234 -7.63 -2.25 1.30
C ASP A 234 -6.59 -1.14 1.58
N GLU A 235 -5.43 -1.51 2.05
CA GLU A 235 -4.33 -0.59 2.38
C GLU A 235 -3.84 0.19 1.15
N VAL A 236 -3.96 -0.39 -0.05
CA VAL A 236 -3.60 0.27 -1.30
C VAL A 236 -4.61 1.37 -1.63
N ALA A 237 -5.90 1.11 -1.37
CA ALA A 237 -6.94 2.12 -1.52
C ALA A 237 -6.80 3.25 -0.50
N GLU A 238 -6.43 2.94 0.75
CA GLU A 238 -6.15 3.93 1.80
C GLU A 238 -4.97 4.82 1.41
N LEU A 239 -3.88 4.24 0.91
CA LEU A 239 -2.73 4.98 0.39
C LEU A 239 -3.12 5.89 -0.79
N GLY A 240 -3.98 5.42 -1.68
CA GLY A 240 -4.51 6.22 -2.78
C GLY A 240 -5.32 7.44 -2.32
N LYS A 241 -6.16 7.27 -1.29
CA LYS A 241 -6.90 8.37 -0.67
C LYS A 241 -5.96 9.39 -0.01
N ALA A 242 -4.99 8.90 0.77
CA ALA A 242 -3.99 9.77 1.41
C ALA A 242 -3.19 10.56 0.39
N PHE A 243 -2.79 9.92 -0.73
CA PHE A 243 -2.14 10.60 -1.85
C PHE A 243 -3.00 11.72 -2.44
N ASN A 244 -4.29 11.44 -2.72
CA ASN A 244 -5.19 12.44 -3.28
C ASN A 244 -5.42 13.63 -2.34
N ASN A 245 -5.56 13.38 -1.03
CA ASN A 245 -5.69 14.44 -0.01
C ASN A 245 -4.43 15.33 0.05
N MET A 246 -3.25 14.72 -0.01
CA MET A 246 -1.99 15.45 -0.09
C MET A 246 -1.91 16.30 -1.38
N ALA A 247 -2.30 15.73 -2.52
CA ALA A 247 -2.33 16.43 -3.81
C ALA A 247 -3.28 17.62 -3.79
N GLU A 248 -4.45 17.48 -3.17
CA GLU A 248 -5.43 18.56 -3.01
C GLU A 248 -4.89 19.69 -2.14
N SER A 249 -4.23 19.36 -1.03
CA SER A 249 -3.62 20.34 -0.14
C SER A 249 -2.51 21.12 -0.84
N LEU A 250 -1.66 20.44 -1.62
CA LEU A 250 -0.58 21.10 -2.38
C LEU A 250 -1.11 21.99 -3.51
N ASP A 251 -2.14 21.53 -4.25
CA ASP A 251 -2.80 22.31 -5.29
C ASP A 251 -3.44 23.59 -4.73
N SER A 252 -4.10 23.47 -3.57
CA SER A 252 -4.68 24.61 -2.84
C SER A 252 -3.61 25.60 -2.41
N LEU A 253 -2.49 25.13 -1.84
CA LEU A 253 -1.36 25.96 -1.44
C LEU A 253 -0.74 26.69 -2.64
N GLU A 254 -0.57 26.01 -3.78
CA GLU A 254 -0.03 26.65 -4.99
C GLU A 254 -0.96 27.72 -5.54
N LYS A 255 -2.27 27.43 -5.63
CA LYS A 255 -3.27 28.41 -6.06
C LYS A 255 -3.28 29.64 -5.15
N MET A 256 -3.22 29.41 -3.85
CA MET A 256 -3.15 30.48 -2.85
C MET A 256 -1.88 31.34 -3.05
N ARG A 257 -0.71 30.70 -3.24
CA ARG A 257 0.57 31.40 -3.51
C ARG A 257 0.52 32.20 -4.80
N ASN A 258 -0.01 31.64 -5.88
CA ASN A 258 -0.09 32.30 -7.17
C ASN A 258 -1.06 33.49 -7.12
N SER A 259 -2.21 33.35 -6.45
CA SER A 259 -3.16 34.42 -6.19
C SER A 259 -2.53 35.54 -5.35
N PHE A 260 -1.76 35.18 -4.30
CA PHE A 260 -1.00 36.14 -3.49
C PHE A 260 -0.07 36.99 -4.36
N LEU A 261 0.80 36.36 -5.17
CA LEU A 261 1.76 37.06 -6.02
C LEU A 261 1.06 37.96 -7.05
N ALA A 262 -0.05 37.52 -7.64
CA ALA A 262 -0.83 38.30 -8.58
C ALA A 262 -1.44 39.55 -7.92
N ASN A 263 -2.06 39.39 -6.75
CA ASN A 263 -2.71 40.48 -6.02
C ASN A 263 -1.70 41.51 -5.53
N VAL A 264 -0.57 41.08 -4.93
CA VAL A 264 0.52 41.95 -4.51
C VAL A 264 1.06 42.74 -5.70
N SER A 265 1.31 42.08 -6.84
CA SER A 265 1.83 42.74 -8.04
C SER A 265 0.87 43.80 -8.58
N HIS A 266 -0.43 43.50 -8.57
CA HIS A 266 -1.47 44.45 -8.98
C HIS A 266 -1.53 45.64 -8.06
N ASP A 267 -1.56 45.45 -6.73
CA ASP A 267 -1.72 46.48 -5.72
C ASP A 267 -0.47 47.35 -5.55
N LEU A 268 0.71 46.87 -5.94
CA LEU A 268 1.93 47.64 -6.07
C LEU A 268 1.96 48.47 -7.39
N ARG A 269 1.51 47.88 -8.52
CA ARG A 269 1.59 48.51 -9.85
C ARG A 269 0.72 49.75 -9.93
N THR A 270 -0.49 49.73 -9.37
CA THR A 270 -1.46 50.82 -9.45
C THR A 270 -0.89 52.15 -8.90
N PRO A 271 -0.44 52.21 -7.61
CA PRO A 271 0.14 53.45 -7.06
C PRO A 271 1.40 53.87 -7.80
N MET A 272 2.27 52.92 -8.20
CA MET A 272 3.48 53.25 -8.97
C MET A 272 3.16 53.91 -10.30
N THR A 273 2.15 53.43 -11.03
CA THR A 273 1.71 54.02 -12.30
C THR A 273 1.15 55.44 -12.08
N THR A 274 0.38 55.65 -11.01
CA THR A 274 -0.17 56.95 -10.64
C THR A 274 0.94 57.92 -10.30
N ILE A 275 1.91 57.55 -9.47
CA ILE A 275 3.06 58.33 -9.09
C ILE A 275 3.87 58.75 -10.34
N SER A 276 4.27 57.76 -11.17
CA SER A 276 5.03 58.02 -12.40
C SER A 276 4.27 58.96 -13.34
N GLY A 277 2.97 58.68 -13.58
CA GLY A 277 2.17 59.52 -14.48
C GLY A 277 2.05 60.98 -14.05
N PHE A 278 1.91 61.25 -12.74
CA PHE A 278 1.86 62.63 -12.24
C PHE A 278 3.24 63.28 -12.24
N ILE A 279 4.32 62.55 -11.93
CA ILE A 279 5.69 63.07 -12.07
C ILE A 279 5.97 63.43 -13.53
N ASP A 280 5.67 62.53 -14.47
CA ASP A 280 5.86 62.77 -15.90
C ASP A 280 5.00 63.96 -16.40
N GLY A 281 3.76 64.07 -15.91
CA GLY A 281 2.87 65.21 -16.22
C GLY A 281 3.40 66.56 -15.71
N ILE A 282 4.00 66.57 -14.51
CA ILE A 282 4.64 67.81 -13.94
C ILE A 282 5.92 68.14 -14.71
N THR A 283 6.79 67.16 -14.94
CA THR A 283 8.10 67.38 -15.58
C THR A 283 8.01 67.69 -17.06
N SER A 284 7.01 67.18 -17.78
CA SER A 284 6.74 67.56 -19.18
C SER A 284 5.99 68.89 -19.37
N GLY A 285 5.54 69.49 -18.27
CA GLY A 285 4.73 70.71 -18.33
C GLY A 285 3.27 70.51 -18.74
N ALA A 286 2.82 69.23 -18.84
CA ALA A 286 1.42 68.92 -19.12
C ALA A 286 0.48 69.31 -17.96
N ILE A 287 1.02 69.31 -16.72
CA ILE A 287 0.31 69.77 -15.52
C ILE A 287 0.74 71.24 -15.25
N PRO A 288 -0.21 72.20 -15.24
CA PRO A 288 0.11 73.61 -14.99
C PRO A 288 0.68 73.80 -13.58
N PRO A 289 1.62 74.79 -13.38
CA PRO A 289 2.26 75.04 -12.09
C PRO A 289 1.28 75.24 -10.93
N GLU A 290 0.12 75.88 -11.20
CA GLU A 290 -0.91 76.19 -10.18
C GLU A 290 -1.54 74.88 -9.58
N LYS A 291 -1.36 73.74 -10.25
CA LYS A 291 -1.87 72.41 -9.80
C LYS A 291 -0.79 71.54 -9.24
N HIS A 292 0.47 71.96 -9.24
CA HIS A 292 1.59 71.14 -8.78
C HIS A 292 1.39 70.69 -7.33
N ASP A 293 1.02 71.60 -6.41
CA ASP A 293 0.82 71.26 -4.99
C ASP A 293 -0.25 70.17 -4.79
N TYR A 294 -1.34 70.23 -5.55
CA TYR A 294 -2.38 69.25 -5.52
C TYR A 294 -1.87 67.81 -5.94
N TYR A 295 -1.16 67.73 -7.09
CA TYR A 295 -0.66 66.48 -7.58
C TYR A 295 0.52 65.93 -6.76
N LEU A 296 1.36 66.80 -6.19
CA LEU A 296 2.38 66.44 -5.22
C LEU A 296 1.75 65.83 -3.94
N GLY A 297 0.64 66.44 -3.50
CA GLY A 297 -0.17 65.82 -2.40
C GLY A 297 -0.69 64.41 -2.71
N VAL A 298 -1.18 64.22 -3.95
CA VAL A 298 -1.63 62.90 -4.40
C VAL A 298 -0.46 61.91 -4.45
N ILE A 299 0.69 62.31 -5.00
CA ILE A 299 1.92 61.51 -5.03
C ILE A 299 2.34 61.12 -3.60
N SER A 300 2.37 62.06 -2.68
CA SER A 300 2.71 61.82 -1.26
C SER A 300 1.76 60.81 -0.63
N ALA A 301 0.46 60.94 -0.85
CA ALA A 301 -0.55 60.01 -0.35
C ALA A 301 -0.32 58.55 -0.88
N GLU A 302 0.01 58.42 -2.19
CA GLU A 302 0.28 57.13 -2.79
C GLU A 302 1.60 56.51 -2.30
N VAL A 303 2.64 57.31 -2.04
CA VAL A 303 3.89 56.85 -1.41
C VAL A 303 3.64 56.33 0.00
N HIS A 304 2.87 57.05 0.82
CA HIS A 304 2.49 56.59 2.16
C HIS A 304 1.63 55.34 2.13
N ARG A 305 0.76 55.20 1.15
CA ARG A 305 -0.03 53.98 0.92
C ARG A 305 0.86 52.78 0.58
N LEU A 306 1.83 52.96 -0.33
CA LEU A 306 2.80 51.95 -0.72
C LEU A 306 3.66 51.50 0.46
N SER A 307 4.15 52.46 1.28
CA SER A 307 4.93 52.16 2.49
C SER A 307 4.14 51.32 3.48
N ARG A 308 2.86 51.62 3.71
CA ARG A 308 1.99 50.81 4.59
C ARG A 308 1.78 49.41 4.05
N LEU A 309 1.58 49.25 2.71
CA LEU A 309 1.43 47.94 2.09
C LEU A 309 2.68 47.08 2.29
N VAL A 310 3.88 47.66 2.04
CA VAL A 310 5.15 46.97 2.25
C VAL A 310 5.33 46.53 3.71
N SER A 311 5.02 47.43 4.67
CA SER A 311 5.08 47.12 6.10
C SER A 311 4.15 45.96 6.47
N GLN A 312 2.91 45.96 5.97
CA GLN A 312 1.96 44.87 6.21
C GLN A 312 2.44 43.55 5.64
N LEU A 313 3.06 43.53 4.44
CA LEU A 313 3.64 42.34 3.85
C LEU A 313 4.81 41.79 4.68
N LEU A 314 5.68 42.66 5.20
CA LEU A 314 6.77 42.26 6.10
C LEU A 314 6.27 41.71 7.43
N ASP A 315 5.22 42.34 8.01
CA ASP A 315 4.59 41.83 9.24
C ASP A 315 4.01 40.43 9.04
N ILE A 316 3.31 40.20 7.92
CA ILE A 316 2.79 38.85 7.58
C ILE A 316 3.94 37.86 7.44
N SER A 317 5.00 38.21 6.70
CA SER A 317 6.16 37.34 6.51
C SER A 317 6.80 36.91 7.84
N LYS A 318 6.95 37.87 8.78
CA LYS A 318 7.48 37.63 10.12
C LYS A 318 6.54 36.75 10.99
N LEU A 319 5.23 36.97 10.86
CA LEU A 319 4.23 36.18 11.56
C LEU A 319 4.24 34.73 11.08
N GLU A 320 4.36 34.49 9.75
CA GLU A 320 4.33 33.16 9.16
C GLU A 320 5.61 32.36 9.34
N SER A 321 6.76 33.06 9.30
CA SER A 321 8.06 32.41 9.58
C SER A 321 8.23 32.05 11.06
N GLY A 322 7.31 32.48 11.95
CA GLY A 322 7.45 32.33 13.39
C GLY A 322 8.57 33.19 14.01
N GLU A 323 9.12 34.12 13.24
CA GLU A 323 10.15 35.06 13.72
C GLU A 323 9.61 36.08 14.71
N ARG A 324 8.30 36.40 14.62
CA ARG A 324 7.65 37.32 15.57
C ARG A 324 7.47 36.62 16.92
N LYS A 325 8.24 37.00 17.91
CA LYS A 325 8.09 36.54 19.29
C LYS A 325 7.07 37.40 19.98
N PHE A 326 5.99 36.79 20.50
CA PHE A 326 4.97 37.50 21.28
C PHE A 326 5.41 37.64 22.73
N SER A 327 5.22 38.81 23.29
CA SER A 327 5.53 39.13 24.68
C SER A 327 4.23 39.17 25.49
N PHE A 328 3.84 38.05 26.08
CA PHE A 328 2.62 37.98 26.88
C PHE A 328 2.77 38.75 28.19
N THR A 329 1.93 39.76 28.40
CA THR A 329 1.88 40.59 29.59
C THR A 329 0.44 40.74 30.07
N GLU A 330 0.27 41.07 31.36
CA GLU A 330 -1.05 41.42 31.90
C GLU A 330 -1.31 42.90 31.67
N PHE A 331 -2.45 43.23 31.04
CA PHE A 331 -2.85 44.62 30.82
C PHE A 331 -4.37 44.75 30.77
N ASP A 332 -4.86 45.99 30.97
CA ASP A 332 -6.28 46.30 30.84
C ASP A 332 -6.65 46.51 29.37
N VAL A 333 -7.45 45.56 28.83
CA VAL A 333 -7.92 45.64 27.44
C VAL A 333 -9.04 46.66 27.25
N ALA A 334 -9.79 47.01 28.32
CA ALA A 334 -10.79 48.06 28.25
C ALA A 334 -10.15 49.43 28.08
N GLU A 335 -9.07 49.72 28.79
CA GLU A 335 -8.28 50.97 28.61
C GLU A 335 -7.68 50.99 27.20
N LEU A 336 -7.10 49.90 26.72
CA LEU A 336 -6.56 49.80 25.35
C LEU A 336 -7.62 50.13 24.31
N ALA A 337 -8.82 49.59 24.44
CA ALA A 337 -9.95 49.82 23.53
C ALA A 337 -10.40 51.31 23.55
N ARG A 338 -10.45 51.91 24.75
CA ARG A 338 -10.76 53.38 24.87
C ARG A 338 -9.73 54.24 24.18
N ILE A 339 -8.43 53.98 24.34
CA ILE A 339 -7.35 54.71 23.69
C ILE A 339 -7.47 54.62 22.17
N ILE A 340 -7.75 53.40 21.66
CA ILE A 340 -7.98 53.21 20.21
C ILE A 340 -9.21 53.96 19.74
N LEU A 341 -10.32 53.91 20.47
CA LEU A 341 -11.54 54.63 20.14
C LEU A 341 -11.29 56.14 20.00
N ILE A 342 -10.58 56.77 20.96
CA ILE A 342 -10.18 58.16 20.94
C ILE A 342 -9.32 58.49 19.70
N SER A 343 -8.44 57.56 19.30
CA SER A 343 -7.61 57.77 18.10
C SER A 343 -8.41 57.88 16.79
N PHE A 344 -9.67 57.46 16.80
CA PHE A 344 -10.58 57.53 15.66
C PHE A 344 -11.60 58.69 15.77
N GLU A 345 -11.55 59.54 16.78
CA GLU A 345 -12.52 60.64 17.05
C GLU A 345 -12.85 61.45 15.79
N GLN A 346 -11.84 61.93 15.07
CA GLN A 346 -12.04 62.72 13.85
C GLN A 346 -12.85 61.97 12.77
N LYS A 347 -12.55 60.69 12.55
CA LYS A 347 -13.26 59.86 11.55
C LYS A 347 -14.69 59.51 11.98
N ILE A 348 -14.88 59.36 13.26
CA ILE A 348 -16.20 59.16 13.88
C ILE A 348 -17.07 60.40 13.68
N GLU A 349 -16.54 61.59 13.97
CA GLU A 349 -17.22 62.84 13.74
C GLU A 349 -17.53 63.11 12.27
N GLU A 350 -16.55 62.89 11.37
CA GLU A 350 -16.74 63.02 9.93
C GLU A 350 -17.91 62.17 9.41
N LYS A 351 -18.11 60.96 9.97
CA LYS A 351 -19.21 60.06 9.63
C LYS A 351 -20.44 60.18 10.52
N ARG A 352 -20.39 61.03 11.54
CA ARG A 352 -21.47 61.25 12.54
C ARG A 352 -21.95 59.97 13.18
N LEU A 353 -21.03 59.05 13.52
CA LEU A 353 -21.38 57.75 14.08
C LEU A 353 -21.89 57.90 15.51
N ASP A 354 -22.93 57.10 15.87
CA ASP A 354 -23.42 56.95 17.24
C ASP A 354 -22.56 55.88 17.93
N VAL A 355 -21.71 56.32 18.87
CA VAL A 355 -20.67 55.48 19.46
C VAL A 355 -21.05 55.05 20.87
N GLU A 356 -21.04 53.78 21.12
CA GLU A 356 -21.22 53.19 22.44
C GLU A 356 -19.98 52.36 22.84
N PHE A 357 -19.53 52.51 24.10
CA PHE A 357 -18.52 51.66 24.73
C PHE A 357 -19.15 50.95 25.92
N ILE A 358 -19.27 49.62 25.82
CA ILE A 358 -19.91 48.76 26.82
C ILE A 358 -18.86 47.85 27.44
N SER A 359 -18.61 47.97 28.72
CA SER A 359 -17.71 47.09 29.46
C SER A 359 -18.40 46.56 30.72
N GLU A 360 -18.28 45.29 31.00
CA GLU A 360 -18.86 44.65 32.18
C GLU A 360 -18.25 45.17 33.47
N GLU A 361 -16.96 45.50 33.45
CA GLU A 361 -16.22 46.17 34.52
C GLU A 361 -15.38 47.33 33.98
N ASP A 362 -15.00 48.26 34.85
CA ASP A 362 -14.15 49.40 34.46
C ASP A 362 -12.74 48.97 34.00
N GLU A 363 -12.24 47.89 34.58
CA GLU A 363 -10.94 47.29 34.28
C GLU A 363 -11.11 45.80 33.88
N MET A 364 -10.66 45.43 32.68
CA MET A 364 -10.73 44.09 32.14
C MET A 364 -9.31 43.57 31.85
N LEU A 365 -8.70 42.89 32.86
CA LEU A 365 -7.33 42.39 32.74
C LEU A 365 -7.27 41.12 31.89
N VAL A 366 -6.36 41.12 30.91
CA VAL A 366 -6.09 39.99 30.01
C VAL A 366 -4.59 39.67 29.98
N THR A 367 -4.25 38.45 29.66
CA THR A 367 -2.88 37.99 29.41
C THR A 367 -2.66 37.81 27.92
N ALA A 368 -1.97 38.76 27.28
CA ALA A 368 -1.72 38.74 25.84
C ALA A 368 -0.51 39.65 25.49
N ASP A 369 -0.12 39.68 24.23
CA ASP A 369 0.83 40.67 23.71
C ASP A 369 0.08 41.97 23.42
N LYS A 370 0.37 43.01 24.22
CA LYS A 370 -0.35 44.30 24.18
C LYS A 370 -0.29 44.96 22.81
N ASP A 371 0.88 44.95 22.16
CA ASP A 371 1.07 45.60 20.85
C ASP A 371 0.35 44.84 19.73
N ALA A 372 0.37 43.50 19.83
CA ALA A 372 -0.37 42.65 18.88
C ALA A 372 -1.90 42.85 19.02
N ILE A 373 -2.42 42.88 20.26
CA ILE A 373 -3.85 43.11 20.48
C ILE A 373 -4.25 44.56 20.12
N HIS A 374 -3.38 45.53 20.33
CA HIS A 374 -3.57 46.88 19.80
C HIS A 374 -3.76 46.85 18.28
N GLN A 375 -2.92 46.13 17.55
CA GLN A 375 -3.03 45.98 16.09
C GLN A 375 -4.35 45.28 15.68
N VAL A 376 -4.81 44.26 16.41
CA VAL A 376 -6.11 43.61 16.17
C VAL A 376 -7.25 44.60 16.34
N LEU A 377 -7.36 45.24 17.50
CA LEU A 377 -8.43 46.18 17.80
C LEU A 377 -8.42 47.36 16.82
N TYR A 378 -7.26 47.96 16.53
CA TYR A 378 -7.13 49.02 15.55
C TYR A 378 -7.66 48.63 14.17
N ASN A 379 -7.30 47.44 13.67
CA ASN A 379 -7.77 46.93 12.39
C ASN A 379 -9.28 46.68 12.38
N LEU A 380 -9.84 46.11 13.43
CA LEU A 380 -11.29 45.87 13.54
C LEU A 380 -12.07 47.19 13.62
N CYS A 381 -11.64 48.15 14.47
CA CYS A 381 -12.26 49.47 14.59
C CYS A 381 -12.15 50.25 13.28
N HIS A 382 -10.97 50.23 12.62
CA HIS A 382 -10.78 50.87 11.33
C HIS A 382 -11.75 50.32 10.26
N ASN A 383 -11.95 49.00 10.24
CA ASN A 383 -12.89 48.37 9.31
C ASN A 383 -14.33 48.73 9.66
N ALA A 384 -14.73 48.64 10.93
CA ALA A 384 -16.06 49.02 11.38
C ALA A 384 -16.43 50.46 11.00
N ILE A 385 -15.57 51.41 11.35
CA ILE A 385 -15.78 52.83 11.01
C ILE A 385 -15.82 53.05 9.48
N LYS A 386 -14.97 52.36 8.74
CA LYS A 386 -14.91 52.47 7.28
C LYS A 386 -16.18 51.98 6.60
N PHE A 387 -16.75 50.88 7.03
CA PHE A 387 -17.90 50.26 6.40
C PHE A 387 -19.25 50.60 7.05
N SER A 388 -19.24 51.31 8.21
CA SER A 388 -20.47 51.87 8.81
C SER A 388 -21.17 52.81 7.85
N ASN A 389 -22.49 52.85 7.93
CA ASN A 389 -23.33 53.87 7.33
C ASN A 389 -23.11 55.22 8.03
N GLU A 390 -23.33 56.34 7.31
CA GLU A 390 -23.32 57.68 7.94
C GLU A 390 -24.45 57.77 8.99
N GLY A 391 -24.12 58.18 10.23
CA GLY A 391 -25.03 58.19 11.37
C GLY A 391 -25.37 56.85 11.97
N GLY A 392 -24.71 55.73 11.51
CA GLY A 392 -24.92 54.40 12.03
C GLY A 392 -24.25 54.16 13.38
N LYS A 393 -24.67 53.11 14.07
CA LYS A 393 -24.10 52.72 15.37
C LYS A 393 -22.72 52.07 15.19
N PHE A 394 -21.80 52.42 16.08
CA PHE A 394 -20.49 51.80 16.27
C PHE A 394 -20.31 51.45 17.74
N ILE A 395 -20.23 50.13 18.08
CA ILE A 395 -20.21 49.68 19.46
C ILE A 395 -18.98 48.79 19.69
N ILE A 396 -18.23 49.08 20.73
CA ILE A 396 -17.20 48.17 21.27
C ILE A 396 -17.73 47.60 22.57
N SER A 397 -17.83 46.26 22.67
CA SER A 397 -18.29 45.60 23.89
C SER A 397 -17.28 44.60 24.44
N LEU A 398 -17.15 44.60 25.76
CA LEU A 398 -16.28 43.69 26.52
C LEU A 398 -17.08 42.98 27.59
N SER A 399 -17.05 41.64 27.61
CA SER A 399 -17.75 40.83 28.61
C SER A 399 -16.94 39.59 28.97
N ARG A 400 -17.15 39.07 30.18
CA ARG A 400 -16.60 37.80 30.58
C ARG A 400 -17.45 36.68 30.04
N ILE A 401 -16.79 35.59 29.61
CA ILE A 401 -17.45 34.36 29.20
C ILE A 401 -16.92 33.16 29.98
N GLN A 402 -17.63 32.05 29.87
CA GLN A 402 -17.18 30.81 30.52
C GLN A 402 -15.76 30.44 30.09
N GLY A 403 -14.96 29.86 31.00
CA GLY A 403 -13.61 29.42 30.75
C GLY A 403 -12.52 30.44 31.04
N LYS A 404 -12.79 31.48 31.85
CA LYS A 404 -11.87 32.56 32.21
C LYS A 404 -11.33 33.29 30.95
N LYS A 405 -12.24 33.69 30.11
CA LYS A 405 -11.96 34.43 28.90
C LYS A 405 -12.74 35.74 28.87
N VAL A 406 -12.16 36.74 28.22
CA VAL A 406 -12.82 38.03 27.91
C VAL A 406 -13.20 37.98 26.44
N LYS A 407 -14.49 38.17 26.14
CA LYS A 407 -15.03 38.35 24.80
C LYS A 407 -14.96 39.84 24.50
N ILE A 408 -14.36 40.19 23.37
CA ILE A 408 -14.28 41.53 22.84
C ILE A 408 -15.02 41.54 21.51
N SER A 409 -15.95 42.46 21.32
CA SER A 409 -16.64 42.64 20.05
C SER A 409 -16.57 44.06 19.55
N VAL A 410 -16.54 44.19 18.22
CA VAL A 410 -16.59 45.44 17.49
C VAL A 410 -17.75 45.33 16.49
N PHE A 411 -18.80 46.09 16.77
CA PHE A 411 -20.06 46.07 16.01
C PHE A 411 -20.19 47.38 15.20
N ASP A 412 -20.72 47.25 14.00
CA ASP A 412 -21.09 48.40 13.14
C ASP A 412 -22.44 48.19 12.44
N GLU A 413 -23.20 49.28 12.30
CA GLU A 413 -24.36 49.35 11.42
C GLU A 413 -23.89 49.79 10.03
N GLY A 414 -23.58 48.83 9.18
CA GLY A 414 -23.05 49.12 7.87
C GLY A 414 -23.20 47.97 6.90
N GLN A 415 -22.16 47.76 6.13
CA GLN A 415 -22.13 46.75 5.10
C GLN A 415 -22.08 45.34 5.72
N SER A 416 -23.09 44.54 5.43
CA SER A 416 -23.13 43.11 5.89
C SER A 416 -22.24 42.21 5.09
N ILE A 417 -21.84 41.09 5.72
CA ILE A 417 -21.08 40.00 5.14
C ILE A 417 -22.03 38.83 4.86
N ALA A 418 -22.04 38.34 3.62
CA ALA A 418 -22.84 37.17 3.24
C ALA A 418 -22.41 35.94 4.01
N ASN A 419 -23.32 34.97 4.25
CA ASN A 419 -23.01 33.76 5.00
C ASN A 419 -21.88 32.93 4.35
N GLU A 420 -21.79 32.95 3.03
CA GLU A 420 -20.75 32.27 2.24
C GLU A 420 -19.36 32.86 2.51
N ASP A 421 -19.31 34.21 2.72
CA ASP A 421 -18.08 34.96 2.89
C ASP A 421 -17.54 34.94 4.33
N LYS A 422 -18.38 34.64 5.35
CA LYS A 422 -18.01 34.74 6.77
C LYS A 422 -16.76 33.95 7.14
N LYS A 423 -16.51 32.81 6.47
CA LYS A 423 -15.29 32.02 6.69
C LYS A 423 -14.10 32.56 5.91
N MET A 424 -14.35 33.17 4.75
CA MET A 424 -13.31 33.64 3.82
C MET A 424 -12.82 35.05 4.11
N VAL A 425 -13.57 35.87 4.88
CA VAL A 425 -13.15 37.27 5.17
C VAL A 425 -11.83 37.35 5.95
N PHE A 426 -11.42 36.30 6.60
CA PHE A 426 -10.13 36.19 7.28
C PHE A 426 -9.01 35.63 6.38
N ASP A 427 -9.32 35.26 5.12
CA ASP A 427 -8.31 34.79 4.17
C ASP A 427 -7.51 35.95 3.61
N ARG A 428 -6.29 35.70 3.17
CA ARG A 428 -5.41 36.71 2.59
C ARG A 428 -6.00 37.33 1.33
N PHE A 429 -5.96 38.67 1.25
CA PHE A 429 -6.45 39.46 0.10
C PHE A 429 -7.92 39.23 -0.22
N TYR A 430 -8.66 38.58 0.67
CA TYR A 430 -10.08 38.42 0.46
C TYR A 430 -10.80 39.75 0.63
N LYS A 431 -11.65 40.05 -0.31
CA LYS A 431 -12.57 41.18 -0.29
C LYS A 431 -13.90 40.73 -0.85
N THR A 432 -14.97 41.03 -0.15
CA THR A 432 -16.31 40.80 -0.68
C THR A 432 -16.55 41.65 -1.92
N ASP A 433 -17.39 41.24 -2.87
CA ASP A 433 -17.66 41.99 -4.10
C ASP A 433 -18.20 43.39 -3.81
N LYS A 434 -19.00 43.52 -2.75
CA LYS A 434 -19.51 44.81 -2.29
C LYS A 434 -18.39 45.72 -1.75
N SER A 435 -17.41 45.15 -1.04
CA SER A 435 -16.28 45.91 -0.49
C SER A 435 -15.29 46.38 -1.56
N ARG A 436 -15.16 45.68 -2.68
CA ARG A 436 -14.30 46.04 -3.82
C ARG A 436 -14.69 47.38 -4.43
N GLY A 437 -16.00 47.71 -4.42
CA GLY A 437 -16.52 48.98 -4.93
C GLY A 437 -16.24 50.19 -4.03
N LEU A 438 -16.30 49.99 -2.72
CA LEU A 438 -16.18 51.06 -1.70
C LEU A 438 -14.73 51.23 -1.23
N ASP A 439 -13.94 50.17 -1.19
CA ASP A 439 -12.57 50.18 -0.70
C ASP A 439 -11.55 49.98 -1.84
N LYS A 440 -11.24 51.06 -2.57
CA LYS A 440 -10.14 51.06 -3.53
C LYS A 440 -8.75 51.08 -2.88
N SER A 441 -8.68 51.36 -1.56
CA SER A 441 -7.41 51.58 -0.85
C SER A 441 -6.96 50.42 0.03
N GLY A 442 -7.87 49.52 0.47
CA GLY A 442 -7.54 48.38 1.33
C GLY A 442 -6.94 47.22 0.53
N VAL A 443 -6.03 46.53 1.13
CA VAL A 443 -5.31 45.40 0.50
C VAL A 443 -5.95 44.04 0.83
N GLY A 444 -6.89 43.98 1.78
CA GLY A 444 -7.48 42.73 2.26
C GLY A 444 -6.56 41.92 3.18
N LEU A 445 -5.60 42.54 3.83
CA LEU A 445 -4.65 41.93 4.75
C LEU A 445 -4.99 42.13 6.23
N GLY A 446 -5.81 43.14 6.56
CA GLY A 446 -6.07 43.51 7.97
C GLY A 446 -6.73 42.41 8.78
N LEU A 447 -7.80 41.79 8.26
CA LEU A 447 -8.50 40.70 8.94
C LEU A 447 -7.67 39.41 9.01
N TYR A 448 -6.87 39.12 7.99
CA TYR A 448 -5.91 38.01 8.01
C TYR A 448 -4.86 38.18 9.12
N ILE A 449 -4.31 39.40 9.28
CA ILE A 449 -3.40 39.73 10.39
C ILE A 449 -4.09 39.54 11.74
N CYS A 450 -5.35 39.99 11.90
CA CYS A 450 -6.14 39.76 13.10
C CYS A 450 -6.25 38.27 13.42
N LYS A 451 -6.65 37.46 12.45
CA LYS A 451 -6.78 36.02 12.60
C LYS A 451 -5.45 35.37 13.01
N THR A 452 -4.36 35.69 12.33
CA THR A 452 -3.03 35.13 12.62
C THR A 452 -2.54 35.49 14.03
N ILE A 453 -2.78 36.75 14.49
CA ILE A 453 -2.44 37.17 15.84
C ILE A 453 -3.27 36.38 16.88
N ILE A 454 -4.59 36.33 16.69
CA ILE A 454 -5.48 35.65 17.66
C ILE A 454 -5.21 34.16 17.71
N ASP A 455 -4.95 33.49 16.56
CA ASP A 455 -4.56 32.10 16.50
C ASP A 455 -3.22 31.85 17.23
N ALA A 456 -2.25 32.78 17.12
CA ALA A 456 -0.98 32.70 17.85
C ALA A 456 -1.15 32.91 19.37
N HIS A 457 -2.26 33.47 19.81
CA HIS A 457 -2.66 33.54 21.22
C HIS A 457 -3.48 32.36 21.71
N GLU A 458 -3.70 31.35 20.82
CA GLU A 458 -4.54 30.17 21.09
C GLU A 458 -6.00 30.53 21.40
N GLU A 459 -6.50 31.62 20.78
CA GLU A 459 -7.82 32.17 21.00
C GLU A 459 -8.62 32.19 19.67
N ASN A 460 -9.91 32.59 19.74
CA ASN A 460 -10.80 32.51 18.59
C ASN A 460 -11.19 33.92 18.11
N ILE A 461 -11.33 34.07 16.78
CA ILE A 461 -11.92 35.24 16.14
C ILE A 461 -12.96 34.76 15.11
N TRP A 462 -14.11 35.43 15.08
CA TRP A 462 -15.20 35.17 14.12
C TRP A 462 -15.98 36.41 13.81
N VAL A 463 -16.93 36.31 12.86
CA VAL A 463 -17.79 37.41 12.47
C VAL A 463 -19.26 36.95 12.52
N GLU A 464 -20.10 37.79 13.10
CA GLU A 464 -21.55 37.70 13.03
C GLU A 464 -22.07 38.87 12.20
N SER A 465 -23.00 38.61 11.29
CA SER A 465 -23.52 39.65 10.41
C SER A 465 -24.98 39.32 10.06
N GLU A 466 -25.83 40.36 10.14
CA GLU A 466 -27.20 40.35 9.64
C GLU A 466 -27.24 41.05 8.28
N GLU A 467 -27.83 40.37 7.29
CA GLU A 467 -27.85 40.84 5.91
C GLU A 467 -28.47 42.25 5.79
N ASN A 468 -27.72 43.16 5.19
CA ASN A 468 -28.05 44.58 4.96
C ASN A 468 -28.34 45.40 6.24
N LYS A 469 -27.86 44.97 7.41
CA LYS A 469 -28.07 45.66 8.67
C LYS A 469 -26.79 45.93 9.42
N SER A 470 -26.00 44.91 9.72
CA SER A 470 -24.89 45.05 10.66
C SER A 470 -23.81 43.99 10.45
N CYS A 471 -22.64 44.31 10.98
CA CYS A 471 -21.52 43.41 11.09
C CYS A 471 -20.90 43.52 12.50
N GLU A 472 -20.54 42.41 13.09
CA GLU A 472 -19.90 42.29 14.40
C GLU A 472 -18.71 41.36 14.31
N PHE A 473 -17.50 41.89 14.50
CA PHE A 473 -16.30 41.10 14.66
C PHE A 473 -16.04 40.81 16.12
N ILE A 474 -15.82 39.55 16.45
CA ILE A 474 -15.72 39.08 17.82
C ILE A 474 -14.44 38.25 17.99
N PHE A 475 -13.71 38.49 19.08
CA PHE A 475 -12.58 37.63 19.45
C PHE A 475 -12.51 37.44 20.97
N THR A 476 -11.73 36.46 21.39
CA THR A 476 -11.53 36.12 22.79
C THR A 476 -10.09 36.31 23.21
N LEU A 477 -9.87 36.62 24.49
CA LEU A 477 -8.56 36.67 25.14
C LEU A 477 -8.65 35.97 26.49
N LYS A 478 -7.54 35.44 26.95
CA LYS A 478 -7.42 34.80 28.25
C LYS A 478 -7.46 35.87 29.34
N GLU A 479 -8.41 35.75 30.30
CA GLU A 479 -8.48 36.61 31.46
C GLU A 479 -7.23 36.44 32.36
N ALA A 480 -6.64 37.54 32.77
CA ALA A 480 -5.54 37.53 33.72
C ALA A 480 -6.03 37.10 35.11
N GLN A 481 -5.30 36.21 35.78
CA GLN A 481 -5.64 35.88 37.16
C GLN A 481 -5.37 37.08 38.07
N LYS A 482 -6.42 37.65 38.66
CA LYS A 482 -6.25 38.64 39.71
C LYS A 482 -5.40 38.04 40.81
N ASN A 483 -4.10 38.33 40.83
CA ASN A 483 -3.26 38.00 41.98
C ASN A 483 -3.89 38.75 43.17
N GLN A 484 -4.62 38.00 44.03
CA GLN A 484 -4.96 38.51 45.36
C GLN A 484 -3.63 38.81 46.08
N LYS A 485 -3.16 40.04 45.94
CA LYS A 485 -2.13 40.52 46.84
C LYS A 485 -2.67 40.31 48.27
N LYS A 486 -2.16 39.26 48.97
CA LYS A 486 -2.33 39.12 50.40
C LYS A 486 -1.93 40.48 51.04
N LYS A 487 -2.92 41.12 51.66
CA LYS A 487 -2.67 42.17 52.65
C LYS A 487 -1.93 41.62 53.83
#